data_df6e8def4e0ed36f0c696d54695751fd
#
_entry.id   df6e8def4e0ed36f0c696d54695751fd
#
_cell.length_a   1.000
_cell.length_b   1.000
_cell.length_c   1.000
_cell.angle_alpha   90.00
_cell.angle_beta   90.00
_cell.angle_gamma   90.00
#
_symmetry.space_group_name_H-M   'P 1'
#
loop_
_entity.id
_entity.type
_entity.pdbx_description
1 polymer ?
#
loop_
_entity_poly.entity_id
_entity_poly.type
_entity_poly.pdbx_seq_one_letter_code
_entity_poly.pdbx_strand_id
1 'polypeptide(L)'
;MSNNHGDIVIEAPASYKWVEGTLTKITYVAEAGDVKYESLQKAIDAAKSKAVVTMLADTRENVTISTPYNGLMLHASAAALGGRAYLFSGPCGRGKSTHTRLWQQTFGEAVQVFNDDKPALRRLDGRWYAYGTPWCGKDGINLNQKWPLGGICFLEKSQENRIRRPPELRNHAPRGGGGRTMKLKENFVLR
;
A
#
# COMPACT_ATOMS: atom_id res chain seq x y z
N MET A 1 53.47 -0.19 36.32
CA MET A 1 52.34 0.71 36.63
C MET A 1 51.23 0.36 35.66
N SER A 2 50.28 -0.44 36.08
CA SER A 2 49.16 -0.82 35.27
C SER A 2 48.08 0.27 35.40
N ASN A 3 47.84 1.03 34.32
CA ASN A 3 46.70 1.96 34.23
C ASN A 3 45.44 1.12 34.05
N ASN A 4 44.77 0.84 35.14
CA ASN A 4 43.44 0.26 35.13
C ASN A 4 42.43 1.42 34.96
N HIS A 5 42.19 1.82 33.73
CA HIS A 5 41.04 2.67 33.40
C HIS A 5 39.83 1.73 33.27
N GLY A 6 39.04 1.68 34.33
CA GLY A 6 37.77 1.00 34.24
C GLY A 6 36.91 1.65 33.11
N ASP A 7 36.35 0.83 32.25
CA ASP A 7 35.44 1.28 31.20
C ASP A 7 34.26 2.01 31.83
N ILE A 8 34.19 3.32 31.63
CA ILE A 8 33.03 4.10 32.04
C ILE A 8 31.94 3.89 31.00
N VAL A 9 30.88 3.17 31.34
CA VAL A 9 29.73 3.01 30.51
C VAL A 9 28.75 4.14 30.81
N ILE A 10 28.53 5.02 29.83
CA ILE A 10 27.53 6.09 29.94
C ILE A 10 26.29 5.60 29.26
N GLU A 11 25.24 5.32 30.03
CA GLU A 11 23.95 4.95 29.52
C GLU A 11 23.17 6.18 29.02
N ALA A 12 22.51 6.06 27.87
CA ALA A 12 21.62 7.09 27.38
C ALA A 12 20.31 7.08 28.19
N PRO A 13 19.72 8.24 28.52
CA PRO A 13 18.39 8.31 29.12
C PRO A 13 17.33 7.64 28.23
N ALA A 14 16.23 7.18 28.82
CA ALA A 14 15.09 6.68 28.08
C ALA A 14 14.66 7.70 27.01
N SER A 15 14.36 7.25 25.81
CA SER A 15 14.05 8.08 24.62
C SER A 15 15.25 8.81 23.99
N TYR A 16 16.48 8.49 24.38
CA TYR A 16 17.70 8.99 23.73
C TYR A 16 18.63 7.83 23.39
N LYS A 17 19.50 8.04 22.41
CA LYS A 17 20.59 7.13 22.03
C LYS A 17 21.84 7.92 21.69
N TRP A 18 23.00 7.27 21.82
CA TRP A 18 24.26 7.82 21.33
C TRP A 18 24.41 7.56 19.84
N VAL A 19 24.61 8.60 19.05
CA VAL A 19 24.92 8.53 17.63
C VAL A 19 26.21 9.33 17.42
N GLU A 20 27.29 8.65 17.01
CA GLU A 20 28.61 9.27 16.79
C GLU A 20 29.04 10.19 17.92
N GLY A 21 28.88 9.76 19.17
CA GLY A 21 29.27 10.53 20.37
C GLY A 21 28.29 11.64 20.76
N THR A 22 27.15 11.79 20.06
CA THR A 22 26.12 12.80 20.35
C THR A 22 24.86 12.14 20.89
N LEU A 23 24.32 12.70 22.00
CA LEU A 23 23.06 12.24 22.57
C LEU A 23 21.88 12.70 21.69
N THR A 24 21.26 11.76 20.99
CA THR A 24 20.18 12.02 20.02
C THR A 24 18.84 11.49 20.52
N LYS A 25 17.79 12.28 20.40
CA LYS A 25 16.44 11.86 20.76
C LYS A 25 15.94 10.78 19.81
N ILE A 26 15.39 9.71 20.37
CA ILE A 26 14.75 8.64 19.59
C ILE A 26 13.39 9.14 19.07
N THR A 27 13.20 9.09 17.75
CA THR A 27 11.90 9.36 17.12
C THR A 27 11.36 8.06 16.54
N TYR A 28 10.27 7.57 17.08
CA TYR A 28 9.60 6.38 16.59
C TYR A 28 8.65 6.76 15.44
N VAL A 29 8.79 6.09 14.31
CA VAL A 29 7.96 6.34 13.10
C VAL A 29 6.90 5.28 12.88
N ALA A 30 7.07 4.09 13.47
CA ALA A 30 6.11 3.00 13.32
C ALA A 30 6.04 2.11 14.57
N GLU A 31 4.95 1.38 14.71
CA GLU A 31 4.70 0.40 15.76
C GLU A 31 4.18 -0.90 15.15
N ALA A 32 4.69 -2.04 15.60
CA ALA A 32 4.21 -3.36 15.23
C ALA A 32 3.99 -4.21 16.48
N GLY A 33 2.73 -4.49 16.82
CA GLY A 33 2.34 -5.00 18.13
C GLY A 33 2.63 -3.94 19.21
N ASP A 34 3.31 -4.33 20.29
CA ASP A 34 3.67 -3.44 21.40
C ASP A 34 5.07 -2.83 21.26
N VAL A 35 5.72 -2.99 20.09
CA VAL A 35 7.10 -2.54 19.86
C VAL A 35 7.12 -1.37 18.90
N LYS A 36 7.82 -0.29 19.30
CA LYS A 36 8.02 0.91 18.49
C LYS A 36 9.36 0.87 17.76
N TYR A 37 9.38 1.38 16.54
CA TYR A 37 10.52 1.36 15.63
C TYR A 37 10.84 2.75 15.10
N GLU A 38 12.13 3.05 14.98
CA GLU A 38 12.65 4.27 14.38
C GLU A 38 12.63 4.24 12.85
N SER A 39 12.37 3.09 12.27
CA SER A 39 12.30 2.85 10.83
C SER A 39 11.05 2.05 10.49
N LEU A 40 10.33 2.50 9.49
CA LEU A 40 9.15 1.80 8.98
C LEU A 40 9.54 0.43 8.40
N GLN A 41 10.72 0.33 7.74
CA GLN A 41 11.20 -0.96 7.23
C GLN A 41 11.43 -1.96 8.36
N LYS A 42 12.06 -1.53 9.47
CA LYS A 42 12.28 -2.42 10.63
C LYS A 42 10.96 -2.90 11.25
N ALA A 43 9.96 -2.04 11.33
CA ALA A 43 8.62 -2.44 11.81
C ALA A 43 7.96 -3.47 10.89
N ILE A 44 8.08 -3.28 9.57
CA ILE A 44 7.55 -4.21 8.56
C ILE A 44 8.27 -5.56 8.63
N ASP A 45 9.60 -5.56 8.73
CA ASP A 45 10.41 -6.79 8.80
C ASP A 45 10.15 -7.59 10.09
N ALA A 46 9.89 -6.89 11.18
CA ALA A 46 9.56 -7.51 12.48
C ALA A 46 8.10 -7.97 12.57
N ALA A 47 7.23 -7.46 11.71
CA ALA A 47 5.79 -7.76 11.75
C ALA A 47 5.53 -9.23 11.41
N LYS A 48 4.85 -9.96 12.29
CA LYS A 48 4.39 -11.32 12.05
C LYS A 48 3.22 -11.33 11.06
N SER A 49 2.94 -12.50 10.49
CA SER A 49 1.75 -12.68 9.63
C SER A 49 0.48 -12.16 10.31
N LYS A 50 -0.28 -11.35 9.59
CA LYS A 50 -1.50 -10.66 10.06
C LYS A 50 -1.26 -9.53 11.10
N ALA A 51 -0.03 -9.16 11.41
CA ALA A 51 0.23 -8.01 12.26
C ALA A 51 -0.17 -6.71 11.55
N VAL A 52 -0.56 -5.74 12.35
CA VAL A 52 -0.78 -4.36 11.89
C VAL A 52 0.48 -3.57 12.20
N VAL A 53 1.01 -2.87 11.20
CA VAL A 53 2.05 -1.87 11.39
C VAL A 53 1.38 -0.50 11.36
N THR A 54 1.44 0.20 12.49
CA THR A 54 0.84 1.53 12.65
C THR A 54 1.91 2.60 12.44
N MET A 55 1.63 3.58 11.59
CA MET A 55 2.48 4.75 11.44
C MET A 55 2.26 5.70 12.63
N LEU A 56 3.36 6.12 13.27
CA LEU A 56 3.36 7.05 14.41
C LEU A 56 3.81 8.46 14.00
N ALA A 57 4.55 8.57 12.91
CA ALA A 57 5.03 9.83 12.36
C ALA A 57 5.26 9.69 10.84
N ASP A 58 5.35 10.82 10.16
CA ASP A 58 5.70 10.85 8.75
C ASP A 58 7.14 10.36 8.54
N THR A 59 7.34 9.54 7.51
CA THR A 59 8.66 9.08 7.08
C THR A 59 8.78 9.15 5.56
N ARG A 60 10.02 9.32 5.08
CA ARG A 60 10.37 9.29 3.65
C ARG A 60 11.19 8.06 3.29
N GLU A 61 11.06 7.00 4.05
CA GLU A 61 11.75 5.75 3.78
C GLU A 61 11.20 5.05 2.53
N ASN A 62 12.10 4.51 1.72
CA ASN A 62 11.74 3.51 0.71
C ASN A 62 11.65 2.15 1.40
N VAL A 63 10.43 1.60 1.50
CA VAL A 63 10.22 0.32 2.16
C VAL A 63 9.97 -0.80 1.15
N THR A 64 10.49 -1.98 1.46
CA THR A 64 10.26 -3.22 0.71
C THR A 64 9.42 -4.17 1.57
N ILE A 65 8.28 -4.59 1.05
CA ILE A 65 7.44 -5.60 1.70
C ILE A 65 7.77 -6.95 1.06
N SER A 66 8.66 -7.71 1.71
CA SER A 66 9.14 -9.01 1.22
C SER A 66 8.32 -10.20 1.68
N THR A 67 7.44 -10.03 2.66
CA THR A 67 6.60 -11.12 3.16
C THR A 67 5.49 -11.49 2.18
N PRO A 68 5.17 -12.78 2.00
CA PRO A 68 4.14 -13.22 1.06
C PRO A 68 2.74 -12.94 1.62
N TYR A 69 2.29 -11.70 1.51
CA TYR A 69 0.96 -11.27 1.98
C TYR A 69 -0.20 -11.70 1.06
N ASN A 70 0.02 -12.55 0.06
CA ASN A 70 -0.97 -12.87 -0.97
C ASN A 70 -1.62 -11.61 -1.59
N GLY A 71 -0.81 -10.60 -1.85
CA GLY A 71 -1.26 -9.31 -2.30
C GLY A 71 -0.29 -8.63 -3.26
N LEU A 72 -0.70 -7.51 -3.78
CA LEU A 72 0.10 -6.65 -4.65
C LEU A 72 -0.34 -5.20 -4.48
N MET A 73 0.52 -4.27 -4.81
CA MET A 73 0.17 -2.86 -4.98
C MET A 73 -0.12 -2.57 -6.44
N LEU A 74 -1.17 -1.79 -6.68
CA LEU A 74 -1.56 -1.39 -8.02
C LEU A 74 -1.49 0.13 -8.16
N HIS A 75 -0.85 0.63 -9.22
CA HIS A 75 -0.89 2.06 -9.54
C HIS A 75 -2.30 2.41 -10.08
N ALA A 76 -3.17 2.85 -9.20
CA ALA A 76 -4.57 3.08 -9.47
C ALA A 76 -5.14 4.19 -8.59
N SER A 77 -6.24 4.80 -9.02
CA SER A 77 -7.13 5.53 -8.14
C SER A 77 -8.29 4.61 -7.73
N ALA A 78 -8.63 4.59 -6.44
CA ALA A 78 -9.56 3.64 -5.85
C ALA A 78 -10.74 4.35 -5.19
N ALA A 79 -11.95 3.92 -5.55
CA ALA A 79 -13.20 4.41 -4.99
C ALA A 79 -14.08 3.26 -4.49
N ALA A 80 -14.82 3.48 -3.42
CA ALA A 80 -15.84 2.59 -2.91
C ALA A 80 -17.21 3.07 -3.33
N LEU A 81 -18.07 2.14 -3.79
CA LEU A 81 -19.46 2.36 -4.13
C LEU A 81 -20.25 1.09 -3.82
N GLY A 82 -21.38 1.21 -3.15
CA GLY A 82 -22.24 0.07 -2.82
C GLY A 82 -21.53 -1.02 -2.00
N GLY A 83 -20.61 -0.62 -1.09
CA GLY A 83 -19.86 -1.55 -0.24
C GLY A 83 -18.76 -2.32 -0.96
N ARG A 84 -18.33 -1.91 -2.16
CA ARG A 84 -17.27 -2.54 -2.96
C ARG A 84 -16.27 -1.52 -3.48
N ALA A 85 -15.03 -1.96 -3.63
CA ALA A 85 -13.96 -1.15 -4.22
C ALA A 85 -13.89 -1.31 -5.74
N TYR A 86 -13.73 -0.20 -6.43
CA TYR A 86 -13.46 -0.12 -7.85
C TYR A 86 -12.16 0.66 -8.08
N LEU A 87 -11.24 0.07 -8.82
CA LEU A 87 -9.92 0.63 -9.08
C LEU A 87 -9.79 1.03 -10.54
N PHE A 88 -9.31 2.24 -10.77
CA PHE A 88 -9.02 2.74 -12.11
C PHE A 88 -7.51 2.77 -12.29
N SER A 89 -6.98 1.86 -13.10
CA SER A 89 -5.54 1.68 -13.33
C SER A 89 -5.15 2.04 -14.75
N GLY A 90 -3.90 2.36 -14.94
CA GLY A 90 -3.32 2.70 -16.24
C GLY A 90 -2.06 3.53 -16.09
N PRO A 91 -1.31 3.77 -17.18
CA PRO A 91 -0.16 4.66 -17.18
C PRO A 91 -0.46 6.06 -16.64
N CYS A 92 0.58 6.81 -16.29
CA CYS A 92 0.43 8.19 -15.87
C CYS A 92 -0.30 9.03 -16.96
N GLY A 93 -1.17 9.96 -16.55
CA GLY A 93 -1.93 10.81 -17.47
C GLY A 93 -3.10 10.12 -18.21
N ARG A 94 -3.49 8.91 -17.84
CA ARG A 94 -4.63 8.19 -18.45
C ARG A 94 -5.99 8.50 -17.84
N GLY A 95 -6.05 9.38 -16.83
CA GLY A 95 -7.32 9.82 -16.25
C GLY A 95 -7.80 9.00 -15.06
N LYS A 96 -6.93 8.28 -14.35
CA LYS A 96 -7.30 7.50 -13.15
C LYS A 96 -8.09 8.34 -12.14
N SER A 97 -7.50 9.42 -11.63
CA SER A 97 -8.16 10.32 -10.69
C SER A 97 -9.34 11.09 -11.33
N THR A 98 -9.31 11.30 -12.63
CA THR A 98 -10.46 11.88 -13.35
C THR A 98 -11.67 10.99 -13.25
N HIS A 99 -11.51 9.66 -13.42
CA HIS A 99 -12.62 8.71 -13.32
C HIS A 99 -13.22 8.65 -11.91
N THR A 100 -12.40 8.63 -10.86
CA THR A 100 -12.92 8.66 -9.49
C THR A 100 -13.66 9.96 -9.17
N ARG A 101 -13.18 11.10 -9.68
CA ARG A 101 -13.90 12.39 -9.57
C ARG A 101 -15.22 12.39 -10.33
N LEU A 102 -15.25 11.86 -11.56
CA LEU A 102 -16.48 11.72 -12.32
C LEU A 102 -17.51 10.84 -11.58
N TRP A 103 -17.04 9.78 -10.93
CA TRP A 103 -17.91 8.96 -10.09
C TRP A 103 -18.46 9.74 -8.91
N GLN A 104 -17.64 10.53 -8.22
CA GLN A 104 -18.12 11.40 -7.14
C GLN A 104 -19.15 12.43 -7.65
N GLN A 105 -18.92 13.02 -8.83
CA GLN A 105 -19.87 13.95 -9.44
C GLN A 105 -21.19 13.28 -9.81
N THR A 106 -21.15 12.03 -10.29
CA THR A 106 -22.34 11.30 -10.75
C THR A 106 -23.13 10.70 -9.60
N PHE A 107 -22.47 10.12 -8.60
CA PHE A 107 -23.10 9.35 -7.53
C PHE A 107 -23.05 10.07 -6.16
N GLY A 108 -22.44 11.26 -6.10
CA GLY A 108 -22.40 12.07 -4.90
C GLY A 108 -21.74 11.37 -3.73
N GLU A 109 -22.35 11.50 -2.56
CA GLU A 109 -21.87 10.94 -1.29
C GLU A 109 -21.85 9.40 -1.24
N ALA A 110 -22.52 8.74 -2.17
CA ALA A 110 -22.48 7.28 -2.28
C ALA A 110 -21.09 6.75 -2.69
N VAL A 111 -20.22 7.63 -3.25
CA VAL A 111 -18.85 7.27 -3.66
C VAL A 111 -17.85 7.86 -2.70
N GLN A 112 -17.00 7.00 -2.13
CA GLN A 112 -15.85 7.40 -1.33
C GLN A 112 -14.55 7.04 -2.04
N VAL A 113 -13.78 8.04 -2.48
CA VAL A 113 -12.39 7.82 -2.92
C VAL A 113 -11.54 7.59 -1.68
N PHE A 114 -10.82 6.47 -1.62
CA PHE A 114 -10.05 6.09 -0.44
C PHE A 114 -8.54 5.97 -0.68
N ASN A 115 -8.10 5.92 -1.94
CA ASN A 115 -6.69 6.04 -2.31
C ASN A 115 -6.55 6.52 -3.76
N ASP A 116 -5.64 7.45 -4.03
CA ASP A 116 -5.49 8.07 -5.35
C ASP A 116 -4.19 7.72 -6.09
N ASP A 117 -3.36 6.80 -5.55
CA ASP A 117 -2.10 6.42 -6.22
C ASP A 117 -1.78 4.92 -6.15
N LYS A 118 -1.68 4.34 -4.96
CA LYS A 118 -1.17 2.97 -4.78
C LYS A 118 -1.98 2.14 -3.79
N PRO A 119 -3.28 1.87 -4.05
CA PRO A 119 -4.03 0.93 -3.24
C PRO A 119 -3.38 -0.45 -3.27
N ALA A 120 -3.45 -1.16 -2.14
CA ALA A 120 -3.00 -2.54 -2.04
C ALA A 120 -4.18 -3.49 -2.28
N LEU A 121 -3.93 -4.56 -3.00
CA LEU A 121 -4.87 -5.66 -3.19
C LEU A 121 -4.40 -6.87 -2.39
N ARG A 122 -5.28 -7.49 -1.65
CA ARG A 122 -4.98 -8.70 -0.88
C ARG A 122 -6.11 -9.71 -0.97
N ARG A 123 -5.75 -10.99 -1.06
CA ARG A 123 -6.72 -12.08 -1.01
C ARG A 123 -6.82 -12.63 0.41
N LEU A 124 -8.03 -12.55 0.99
CA LEU A 124 -8.37 -13.11 2.30
C LEU A 124 -9.56 -14.03 2.12
N ASP A 125 -9.48 -15.25 2.68
CA ASP A 125 -10.57 -16.23 2.68
C ASP A 125 -11.25 -16.41 1.30
N GLY A 126 -10.41 -16.49 0.27
CA GLY A 126 -10.84 -16.66 -1.11
C GLY A 126 -11.35 -15.40 -1.81
N ARG A 127 -11.51 -14.27 -1.13
CA ARG A 127 -12.01 -13.00 -1.67
C ARG A 127 -10.90 -11.98 -1.79
N TRP A 128 -11.00 -11.13 -2.80
CA TRP A 128 -10.11 -9.99 -2.96
C TRP A 128 -10.64 -8.76 -2.24
N TYR A 129 -9.73 -8.03 -1.60
CA TYR A 129 -9.98 -6.75 -0.95
C TYR A 129 -9.00 -5.71 -1.46
N ALA A 130 -9.47 -4.48 -1.58
CA ALA A 130 -8.63 -3.32 -1.82
C ALA A 130 -8.48 -2.52 -0.53
N TYR A 131 -7.27 -2.08 -0.27
CA TYR A 131 -6.90 -1.31 0.92
C TYR A 131 -6.38 0.05 0.51
N GLY A 132 -6.75 1.09 1.24
CA GLY A 132 -6.03 2.34 1.22
C GLY A 132 -4.65 2.15 1.85
N THR A 133 -3.67 2.82 1.31
CA THR A 133 -2.27 2.78 1.75
C THR A 133 -1.79 4.18 2.09
N PRO A 134 -0.69 4.34 2.83
CA PRO A 134 -0.14 5.66 3.12
C PRO A 134 0.34 6.42 1.86
N TRP A 135 0.59 5.72 0.77
CA TRP A 135 1.02 6.33 -0.49
C TRP A 135 -0.17 6.93 -1.22
N CYS A 136 -0.14 8.25 -1.35
CA CYS A 136 -1.13 9.02 -2.09
C CYS A 136 -0.50 9.74 -3.27
N GLY A 137 -1.34 10.12 -4.22
CA GLY A 137 -0.98 10.99 -5.32
C GLY A 137 -1.05 12.47 -4.91
N LYS A 138 -1.15 13.33 -5.91
CA LYS A 138 -1.22 14.78 -5.71
C LYS A 138 -2.50 15.27 -5.03
N ASP A 139 -3.55 14.47 -5.01
CA ASP A 139 -4.81 14.81 -4.35
C ASP A 139 -4.78 14.48 -2.85
N GLY A 140 -3.72 13.81 -2.35
CA GLY A 140 -3.50 13.54 -0.94
C GLY A 140 -4.46 12.53 -0.32
N ILE A 141 -5.17 11.72 -1.11
CA ILE A 141 -6.19 10.81 -0.61
C ILE A 141 -5.57 9.46 -0.24
N ASN A 142 -5.56 9.15 1.07
CA ASN A 142 -4.94 7.95 1.63
C ASN A 142 -5.67 7.43 2.89
N LEU A 143 -6.95 7.15 2.75
CA LEU A 143 -7.76 6.69 3.87
C LEU A 143 -7.41 5.25 4.28
N ASN A 144 -7.23 5.00 5.58
CA ASN A 144 -7.01 3.66 6.11
C ASN A 144 -8.31 2.86 6.13
N GLN A 145 -8.72 2.38 4.98
CA GLN A 145 -9.95 1.64 4.76
C GLN A 145 -9.72 0.40 3.91
N LYS A 146 -10.61 -0.57 4.03
CA LYS A 146 -10.65 -1.74 3.16
C LYS A 146 -12.05 -2.01 2.67
N TRP A 147 -12.14 -2.46 1.41
CA TRP A 147 -13.40 -2.82 0.77
C TRP A 147 -13.24 -4.12 -0.02
N PRO A 148 -14.27 -5.00 -0.06
CA PRO A 148 -14.29 -6.10 -1.01
C PRO A 148 -14.09 -5.57 -2.42
N LEU A 149 -13.23 -6.21 -3.21
CA LEU A 149 -12.97 -5.79 -4.59
C LEU A 149 -14.21 -6.05 -5.45
N GLY A 150 -14.74 -5.00 -6.08
CA GLY A 150 -15.82 -5.05 -7.05
C GLY A 150 -15.28 -5.16 -8.47
N GLY A 151 -14.19 -4.47 -8.79
CA GLY A 151 -13.59 -4.55 -10.12
C GLY A 151 -12.35 -3.69 -10.27
N ILE A 152 -11.59 -3.99 -11.34
CA ILE A 152 -10.45 -3.19 -11.77
C ILE A 152 -10.69 -2.77 -13.21
N CYS A 153 -10.64 -1.46 -13.44
CA CYS A 153 -10.74 -0.84 -14.75
C CYS A 153 -9.35 -0.46 -15.24
N PHE A 154 -8.92 -1.00 -16.36
CA PHE A 154 -7.70 -0.56 -17.03
C PHE A 154 -8.05 0.48 -18.09
N LEU A 155 -7.54 1.71 -17.88
CA LEU A 155 -7.87 2.85 -18.72
C LEU A 155 -6.96 2.93 -19.93
N GLU A 156 -7.55 3.07 -21.09
CA GLU A 156 -6.89 3.35 -22.35
C GLU A 156 -7.44 4.65 -22.96
N LYS A 157 -6.63 5.42 -23.66
CA LYS A 157 -7.13 6.57 -24.45
C LYS A 157 -7.83 6.04 -25.69
N SER A 158 -9.05 6.54 -25.95
CA SER A 158 -9.82 6.25 -27.15
C SER A 158 -10.64 7.48 -27.53
N GLN A 159 -10.99 7.59 -28.79
CA GLN A 159 -11.93 8.61 -29.27
C GLN A 159 -13.39 8.26 -28.93
N GLU A 160 -13.65 6.99 -28.64
CA GLU A 160 -14.98 6.48 -28.27
C GLU A 160 -14.98 5.96 -26.84
N ASN A 161 -16.04 6.24 -26.10
CA ASN A 161 -16.26 5.67 -24.79
C ASN A 161 -16.78 4.24 -24.92
N ARG A 162 -15.98 3.28 -24.47
CA ARG A 162 -16.34 1.85 -24.57
C ARG A 162 -15.83 1.10 -23.35
N ILE A 163 -16.65 0.20 -22.85
CA ILE A 163 -16.25 -0.79 -21.81
C ILE A 163 -16.21 -2.17 -22.47
N ARG A 164 -15.15 -2.93 -22.22
CA ARG A 164 -15.07 -4.33 -22.58
C ARG A 164 -14.56 -5.17 -21.41
N ARG A 165 -15.06 -6.40 -21.29
CA ARG A 165 -14.40 -7.40 -20.46
C ARG A 165 -13.25 -7.98 -21.25
N PRO A 166 -12.00 -7.97 -20.71
CA PRO A 166 -10.88 -8.63 -21.40
C PRO A 166 -11.19 -10.13 -21.54
N PRO A 167 -10.72 -10.78 -22.61
CA PRO A 167 -10.81 -12.22 -22.71
C PRO A 167 -10.08 -12.86 -21.53
N GLU A 168 -10.60 -13.99 -21.04
CA GLU A 168 -9.91 -14.74 -20.00
C GLU A 168 -8.48 -15.04 -20.47
N LEU A 169 -7.50 -14.58 -19.70
CA LEU A 169 -6.11 -14.94 -19.95
C LEU A 169 -6.01 -16.45 -19.84
N ARG A 170 -5.98 -17.14 -20.96
CA ARG A 170 -5.61 -18.54 -20.99
C ARG A 170 -4.20 -18.61 -20.43
N ASN A 171 -4.00 -19.45 -19.40
CA ASN A 171 -2.72 -19.64 -18.73
C ASN A 171 -1.66 -20.07 -19.74
N HIS A 172 -0.90 -19.15 -20.28
CA HIS A 172 0.44 -19.43 -20.75
C HIS A 172 1.35 -19.27 -19.52
N ALA A 173 1.45 -20.34 -18.74
CA ALA A 173 2.50 -20.43 -17.75
C ALA A 173 3.82 -20.45 -18.53
N PRO A 174 4.75 -19.50 -18.32
CA PRO A 174 6.11 -19.66 -18.79
C PRO A 174 6.66 -20.90 -18.08
N ARG A 175 7.15 -21.87 -18.86
CA ARG A 175 7.86 -23.01 -18.31
C ARG A 175 9.13 -22.50 -17.66
N GLY A 176 9.23 -22.60 -16.34
CA GLY A 176 10.43 -22.28 -15.56
C GLY A 176 10.37 -20.94 -14.83
N GLY A 177 9.97 -20.98 -13.56
CA GLY A 177 10.04 -19.87 -12.62
C GLY A 177 8.77 -19.77 -11.77
N GLY A 178 8.87 -20.06 -10.48
CA GLY A 178 7.75 -20.20 -9.54
C GLY A 178 6.98 -18.92 -9.21
N GLY A 179 6.48 -18.20 -10.21
CA GLY A 179 5.58 -17.08 -10.06
C GLY A 179 4.12 -17.54 -10.14
N ARG A 180 3.35 -17.40 -9.06
CA ARG A 180 1.92 -17.69 -9.06
C ARG A 180 1.19 -16.65 -9.89
N THR A 181 0.67 -17.08 -11.05
CA THR A 181 -0.18 -16.24 -11.90
C THR A 181 -1.53 -15.99 -11.22
N MET A 182 -1.89 -14.74 -11.07
CA MET A 182 -3.10 -14.31 -10.40
C MET A 182 -4.27 -14.28 -11.38
N LYS A 183 -5.30 -15.12 -11.15
CA LYS A 183 -6.56 -15.05 -11.88
C LYS A 183 -7.48 -14.05 -11.17
N LEU A 184 -7.64 -12.86 -11.72
CA LEU A 184 -8.72 -11.95 -11.37
C LEU A 184 -9.94 -12.32 -12.23
N LYS A 185 -10.99 -12.86 -11.63
CA LYS A 185 -12.20 -13.28 -12.35
C LYS A 185 -13.07 -12.13 -12.87
N GLU A 186 -12.80 -10.90 -12.43
CA GLU A 186 -13.62 -9.72 -12.78
C GLU A 186 -12.70 -8.56 -13.14
N ASN A 187 -12.36 -8.46 -14.42
CA ASN A 187 -11.62 -7.32 -14.98
C ASN A 187 -12.52 -6.59 -15.98
N PHE A 188 -12.73 -5.30 -15.75
CA PHE A 188 -13.36 -4.40 -16.73
C PHE A 188 -12.28 -3.50 -17.33
N VAL A 189 -12.29 -3.33 -18.65
CA VAL A 189 -11.46 -2.35 -19.35
C VAL A 189 -12.36 -1.28 -19.90
N LEU A 190 -12.12 -0.03 -19.46
CA LEU A 190 -12.67 1.18 -20.10
C LEU A 190 -11.67 1.65 -21.15
N ARG A 191 -12.08 1.80 -22.37
CA ARG A 191 -11.34 2.44 -23.44
C ARG A 191 -11.89 3.82 -23.69
#